data_7c91218928af8909ef8129db13b8b554
#
_entry.id   7c91218928af8909ef8129db13b8b554
#
_cell.length_a   1.000
_cell.length_b   1.000
_cell.length_c   1.000
_cell.angle_alpha   90.00
_cell.angle_beta   90.00
_cell.angle_gamma   90.00
#
_symmetry.space_group_name_H-M   'P 1'
#
loop_
_entity.id
_entity.type
_entity.pdbx_description
1 polymer ?
#
loop_
_entity_poly.entity_id
_entity_poly.type
_entity_poly.pdbx_seq_one_letter_code
_entity_poly.pdbx_strand_id
1 'polypeptide(L)'
;MSNNVIKNVYQNSLYQKILHEINGVIFPLSDQWKRIGISVSGGLDSALMSVLLCSIITQNLWLTKVHIITNIRCWKTRPWQRQNSLDVYNWLVKSFPNIEFKRHENFIAPDLEWGSKGPHIIDDYGKLKSGHQIELRSHAEYVAHTEKLDAWFCGVTQNPDKEFDERLADRDVFIDSLGDKTLDRLIKPHMGGYACHPFTYVKKDWIVAQYKKLGIMDLFDLTRSCEGDADIYPEVFGNLDYKTYVPGSPVPTCGKCFWCKEREWGVANSDKE
;
A
#
# COMPACT_ATOMS: atom_id res chain seq x y z
N MET A 1 9.98 -23.42 -8.68
CA MET A 1 11.00 -23.35 -7.59
C MET A 1 10.52 -22.64 -6.31
N SER A 2 9.30 -22.12 -6.26
CA SER A 2 8.78 -21.33 -5.12
C SER A 2 8.31 -22.13 -3.88
N ASN A 3 7.95 -23.40 -4.03
CA ASN A 3 7.34 -24.17 -2.94
C ASN A 3 8.30 -24.68 -1.85
N ASN A 4 9.60 -24.75 -2.12
CA ASN A 4 10.56 -25.32 -1.15
C ASN A 4 11.05 -24.31 -0.11
N VAL A 5 11.12 -23.04 -0.44
CA VAL A 5 11.55 -22.00 0.51
C VAL A 5 10.45 -21.74 1.53
N ILE A 6 9.21 -21.69 1.09
CA ILE A 6 8.03 -21.52 1.96
C ILE A 6 7.91 -22.71 2.94
N LYS A 7 8.11 -23.95 2.48
CA LYS A 7 8.05 -25.14 3.35
C LYS A 7 9.07 -25.15 4.49
N ASN A 8 10.28 -24.64 4.28
CA ASN A 8 11.31 -24.58 5.34
C ASN A 8 11.00 -23.54 6.41
N VAL A 9 10.24 -22.50 6.09
CA VAL A 9 9.80 -21.47 7.03
C VAL A 9 8.70 -21.98 7.95
N TYR A 10 7.83 -22.87 7.48
CA TYR A 10 6.76 -23.50 8.27
C TYR A 10 7.26 -24.44 9.36
N GLN A 11 8.55 -24.79 9.40
CA GLN A 11 9.09 -25.69 10.43
C GLN A 11 9.38 -24.99 11.79
N ASN A 12 9.36 -23.67 11.83
CA ASN A 12 9.52 -22.95 13.10
C ASN A 12 8.16 -22.73 13.78
N SER A 13 7.90 -23.39 14.88
CA SER A 13 6.61 -23.42 15.60
C SER A 13 6.08 -22.03 15.99
N LEU A 14 6.95 -21.04 16.16
CA LEU A 14 6.57 -19.68 16.49
C LEU A 14 5.91 -18.96 15.30
N TYR A 15 6.38 -19.21 14.08
CA TYR A 15 5.85 -18.58 12.87
C TYR A 15 4.60 -19.25 12.34
N GLN A 16 4.40 -20.55 12.58
CA GLN A 16 3.20 -21.27 12.10
C GLN A 16 1.88 -20.66 12.59
N LYS A 17 1.89 -20.03 13.78
CA LYS A 17 0.70 -19.42 14.39
C LYS A 17 0.36 -18.03 13.86
N ILE A 18 1.26 -17.40 13.10
CA ILE A 18 1.09 -16.02 12.63
C ILE A 18 1.04 -15.89 11.11
N LEU A 19 1.22 -16.99 10.37
CA LEU A 19 1.22 -16.96 8.90
C LEU A 19 -0.11 -17.46 8.36
N HIS A 20 -0.86 -16.58 7.72
CA HIS A 20 -2.11 -16.89 7.04
C HIS A 20 -1.86 -16.86 5.53
N GLU A 21 -2.25 -17.91 4.83
CA GLU A 21 -2.13 -17.97 3.38
C GLU A 21 -3.47 -17.68 2.72
N ILE A 22 -3.47 -16.75 1.78
CA ILE A 22 -4.61 -16.45 0.92
C ILE A 22 -4.12 -16.52 -0.53
N ASN A 23 -4.58 -17.52 -1.26
CA ASN A 23 -4.26 -17.71 -2.68
C ASN A 23 -2.76 -17.58 -2.99
N GLY A 24 -1.91 -18.27 -2.22
CA GLY A 24 -0.46 -18.28 -2.39
C GLY A 24 0.28 -17.09 -1.79
N VAL A 25 -0.43 -16.13 -1.20
CA VAL A 25 0.16 -14.96 -0.54
C VAL A 25 0.09 -15.12 0.97
N ILE A 26 1.22 -14.84 1.64
CA ILE A 26 1.35 -15.00 3.09
C ILE A 26 1.11 -13.66 3.79
N PHE A 27 0.19 -13.67 4.73
CA PHE A 27 -0.09 -12.55 5.63
C PHE A 27 0.37 -12.89 7.04
N PRO A 28 1.44 -12.25 7.55
CA PRO A 28 1.82 -12.39 8.94
C PRO A 28 0.79 -11.65 9.80
N LEU A 29 0.01 -12.37 10.58
CA LEU A 29 -0.99 -11.79 11.47
C LEU A 29 -1.22 -12.71 12.67
N SER A 30 -1.20 -12.18 13.90
CA SER A 30 -1.29 -12.95 15.14
C SER A 30 -2.55 -12.60 15.93
N ASP A 31 -3.16 -13.61 16.54
CA ASP A 31 -4.22 -13.47 17.54
C ASP A 31 -3.81 -12.71 18.79
N GLN A 32 -2.50 -12.65 19.05
CA GLN A 32 -1.92 -11.90 20.16
C GLN A 32 -1.85 -10.40 19.89
N TRP A 33 -1.92 -9.99 18.63
CA TRP A 33 -1.85 -8.59 18.26
C TRP A 33 -3.18 -7.88 18.52
N LYS A 34 -3.14 -6.90 19.39
CA LYS A 34 -4.32 -6.12 19.80
C LYS A 34 -4.53 -4.87 18.95
N ARG A 35 -3.46 -4.38 18.32
CA ARG A 35 -3.50 -3.17 17.50
C ARG A 35 -2.60 -3.35 16.30
N ILE A 36 -3.17 -3.20 15.12
CA ILE A 36 -2.39 -3.19 13.87
C ILE A 36 -2.60 -1.88 13.14
N GLY A 37 -1.56 -1.42 12.45
CA GLY A 37 -1.63 -0.29 11.54
C GLY A 37 -1.66 -0.76 10.09
N ILE A 38 -2.41 -0.09 9.24
CA ILE A 38 -2.43 -0.33 7.80
C ILE A 38 -2.26 1.00 7.08
N SER A 39 -1.21 1.11 6.25
CA SER A 39 -1.02 2.28 5.39
C SER A 39 -1.99 2.23 4.22
N VAL A 40 -2.93 3.20 4.18
CA VAL A 40 -3.97 3.30 3.15
C VAL A 40 -3.82 4.61 2.38
N SER A 41 -3.38 4.51 1.14
CA SER A 41 -3.19 5.66 0.24
C SER A 41 -4.44 6.01 -0.60
N GLY A 42 -5.48 5.20 -0.54
CA GLY A 42 -6.61 5.24 -1.47
C GLY A 42 -6.32 4.53 -2.80
N GLY A 43 -5.15 3.90 -2.93
CA GLY A 43 -4.77 3.08 -4.08
C GLY A 43 -5.22 1.62 -3.93
N LEU A 44 -5.19 0.92 -5.06
CA LEU A 44 -5.67 -0.45 -5.24
C LEU A 44 -5.07 -1.44 -4.24
N ASP A 45 -3.74 -1.42 -4.07
CA ASP A 45 -3.02 -2.43 -3.29
C ASP A 45 -3.32 -2.31 -1.79
N SER A 46 -3.24 -1.09 -1.27
CA SER A 46 -3.49 -0.84 0.14
C SER A 46 -4.94 -1.09 0.55
N ALA A 47 -5.88 -0.83 -0.35
CA ALA A 47 -7.30 -1.12 -0.12
C ALA A 47 -7.55 -2.63 -0.05
N LEU A 48 -7.05 -3.41 -1.02
CA LEU A 48 -7.16 -4.87 -0.97
C LEU A 48 -6.48 -5.47 0.26
N MET A 49 -5.27 -5.03 0.58
CA MET A 49 -4.55 -5.49 1.77
C MET A 49 -5.40 -5.31 3.04
N SER A 50 -6.06 -4.14 3.16
CA SER A 50 -6.94 -3.87 4.29
C SER A 50 -8.11 -4.84 4.36
N VAL A 51 -8.74 -5.15 3.22
CA VAL A 51 -9.83 -6.13 3.16
C VAL A 51 -9.37 -7.50 3.61
N LEU A 52 -8.24 -7.98 3.10
CA LEU A 52 -7.73 -9.31 3.42
C LEU A 52 -7.36 -9.44 4.90
N LEU A 53 -6.69 -8.43 5.48
CA LEU A 53 -6.38 -8.41 6.91
C LEU A 53 -7.65 -8.36 7.77
N CYS A 54 -8.61 -7.49 7.44
CA CYS A 54 -9.89 -7.40 8.15
C CYS A 54 -10.70 -8.71 8.02
N SER A 55 -10.63 -9.38 6.88
CA SER A 55 -11.27 -10.69 6.68
C SER A 55 -10.68 -11.76 7.59
N ILE A 56 -9.35 -11.84 7.72
CA ILE A 56 -8.68 -12.76 8.65
C ILE A 56 -9.13 -12.49 10.09
N ILE A 57 -9.11 -11.22 10.51
CA ILE A 57 -9.52 -10.80 11.86
C ILE A 57 -10.98 -11.22 12.14
N THR A 58 -11.87 -10.94 11.19
CA THR A 58 -13.30 -11.21 11.34
C THR A 58 -13.59 -12.72 11.35
N GLN A 59 -12.99 -13.48 10.44
CA GLN A 59 -13.18 -14.94 10.34
C GLN A 59 -12.69 -15.68 11.60
N ASN A 60 -11.66 -15.15 12.25
CA ASN A 60 -11.11 -15.72 13.47
C ASN A 60 -11.69 -15.11 14.76
N LEU A 61 -12.63 -14.18 14.65
CA LEU A 61 -13.27 -13.50 15.77
C LEU A 61 -12.28 -12.79 16.71
N TRP A 62 -11.19 -12.26 16.16
CA TRP A 62 -10.18 -11.56 16.96
C TRP A 62 -10.62 -10.15 17.34
N LEU A 63 -10.25 -9.72 18.52
CA LEU A 63 -10.54 -8.38 19.04
C LEU A 63 -9.39 -7.40 18.71
N THR A 64 -8.91 -7.45 17.48
CA THR A 64 -7.82 -6.60 17.00
C THR A 64 -8.38 -5.26 16.52
N LYS A 65 -7.87 -4.17 17.08
CA LYS A 65 -8.15 -2.81 16.62
C LYS A 65 -7.30 -2.47 15.41
N VAL A 66 -7.92 -1.88 14.39
CA VAL A 66 -7.27 -1.53 13.13
C VAL A 66 -7.08 -0.02 13.01
N HIS A 67 -5.83 0.42 12.94
CA HIS A 67 -5.43 1.81 12.72
C HIS A 67 -5.16 2.05 11.24
N ILE A 68 -5.97 2.85 10.58
CA ILE A 68 -5.76 3.25 9.18
C ILE A 68 -4.88 4.48 9.15
N ILE A 69 -3.71 4.37 8.53
CA ILE A 69 -2.70 5.42 8.47
C ILE A 69 -2.67 5.98 7.06
N THR A 70 -3.03 7.25 6.90
CA THR A 70 -3.08 7.92 5.61
C THR A 70 -2.12 9.10 5.59
N ASN A 71 -1.22 9.11 4.62
CA ASN A 71 -0.41 10.27 4.29
C ASN A 71 -1.03 10.99 3.11
N ILE A 72 -1.34 12.28 3.28
CA ILE A 72 -2.08 13.09 2.32
C ILE A 72 -1.10 14.02 1.64
N ARG A 73 -0.80 13.74 0.39
CA ARG A 73 -0.02 14.57 -0.52
C ARG A 73 -0.99 15.31 -1.43
N CYS A 74 -1.58 16.39 -0.93
CA CYS A 74 -2.59 17.15 -1.67
C CYS A 74 -2.03 18.33 -2.48
N TRP A 75 -0.73 18.53 -2.48
CA TRP A 75 -0.05 19.52 -3.28
C TRP A 75 0.19 19.00 -4.70
N LYS A 76 -0.23 19.75 -5.71
CA LYS A 76 -0.05 19.49 -7.14
C LYS A 76 -0.42 18.07 -7.64
N THR A 77 0.11 17.03 -7.03
CA THR A 77 0.11 15.68 -7.59
C THR A 77 -1.12 14.86 -7.23
N ARG A 78 -1.72 15.06 -6.08
CA ARG A 78 -2.81 14.20 -5.60
C ARG A 78 -3.81 14.92 -4.70
N PRO A 79 -4.43 16.00 -5.14
CA PRO A 79 -5.40 16.72 -4.30
C PRO A 79 -6.59 15.86 -3.88
N TRP A 80 -6.89 14.80 -4.65
CA TRP A 80 -7.95 13.82 -4.40
C TRP A 80 -7.57 12.71 -3.40
N GLN A 81 -6.29 12.55 -3.03
CA GLN A 81 -5.81 11.41 -2.22
C GLN A 81 -6.56 11.28 -0.89
N ARG A 82 -6.87 12.39 -0.24
CA ARG A 82 -7.64 12.41 1.00
C ARG A 82 -9.02 11.79 0.80
N GLN A 83 -9.73 12.17 -0.27
CA GLN A 83 -11.07 11.66 -0.56
C GLN A 83 -11.02 10.15 -0.85
N ASN A 84 -10.16 9.71 -1.77
CA ASN A 84 -10.07 8.28 -2.10
C ASN A 84 -9.71 7.42 -0.88
N SER A 85 -8.80 7.87 -0.03
CA SER A 85 -8.47 7.14 1.20
C SER A 85 -9.61 7.14 2.21
N LEU A 86 -10.41 8.22 2.26
CA LEU A 86 -11.62 8.30 3.10
C LEU A 86 -12.71 7.36 2.58
N ASP A 87 -12.90 7.28 1.29
CA ASP A 87 -13.90 6.39 0.67
C ASP A 87 -13.56 4.93 0.95
N VAL A 88 -12.29 4.54 0.82
CA VAL A 88 -11.80 3.21 1.22
C VAL A 88 -12.03 2.97 2.71
N TYR A 89 -11.71 3.93 3.57
CA TYR A 89 -11.94 3.82 5.01
C TYR A 89 -13.43 3.60 5.33
N ASN A 90 -14.31 4.40 4.75
CA ASN A 90 -15.76 4.30 4.97
C ASN A 90 -16.30 2.94 4.48
N TRP A 91 -15.80 2.45 3.35
CA TRP A 91 -16.13 1.13 2.84
C TRP A 91 -15.72 0.03 3.82
N LEU A 92 -14.50 0.10 4.38
CA LEU A 92 -14.02 -0.87 5.38
C LEU A 92 -14.87 -0.85 6.64
N VAL A 93 -15.18 0.32 7.19
CA VAL A 93 -16.02 0.44 8.39
C VAL A 93 -17.40 -0.16 8.16
N LYS A 94 -18.00 0.09 7.01
CA LYS A 94 -19.30 -0.49 6.64
C LYS A 94 -19.25 -2.01 6.47
N SER A 95 -18.19 -2.53 5.86
CA SER A 95 -18.05 -3.96 5.52
C SER A 95 -17.62 -4.81 6.71
N PHE A 96 -16.92 -4.22 7.70
CA PHE A 96 -16.42 -4.91 8.88
C PHE A 96 -16.90 -4.25 10.18
N PRO A 97 -18.22 -4.26 10.47
CA PRO A 97 -18.80 -3.51 11.59
C PRO A 97 -18.35 -4.00 12.98
N ASN A 98 -17.77 -5.18 13.08
CA ASN A 98 -17.26 -5.75 14.33
C ASN A 98 -15.80 -5.38 14.61
N ILE A 99 -15.12 -4.69 13.69
CA ILE A 99 -13.75 -4.21 13.88
C ILE A 99 -13.78 -2.77 14.39
N GLU A 100 -13.03 -2.49 15.45
CA GLU A 100 -12.81 -1.11 15.89
C GLU A 100 -11.75 -0.46 14.98
N PHE A 101 -12.16 0.56 14.23
CA PHE A 101 -11.27 1.34 13.37
C PHE A 101 -10.90 2.68 13.98
N LYS A 102 -9.63 3.09 13.82
CA LYS A 102 -9.16 4.44 14.09
C LYS A 102 -8.41 4.98 12.87
N ARG A 103 -8.74 6.19 12.41
CA ARG A 103 -8.07 6.81 11.28
C ARG A 103 -7.06 7.85 11.74
N HIS A 104 -5.88 7.84 11.11
CA HIS A 104 -4.81 8.80 11.28
C HIS A 104 -4.49 9.45 9.94
N GLU A 105 -4.50 10.77 9.89
CA GLU A 105 -4.16 11.56 8.71
C GLU A 105 -2.92 12.40 8.98
N ASN A 106 -1.99 12.41 8.03
CA ASN A 106 -0.86 13.30 8.00
C ASN A 106 -0.86 14.08 6.70
N PHE A 107 -0.79 15.40 6.79
CA PHE A 107 -0.66 16.29 5.64
C PHE A 107 0.81 16.55 5.38
N ILE A 108 1.31 16.08 4.25
CA ILE A 108 2.67 16.34 3.82
C ILE A 108 2.74 17.77 3.28
N ALA A 109 3.66 18.57 3.85
CA ALA A 109 3.85 19.94 3.43
C ALA A 109 4.29 20.03 1.96
N PRO A 110 3.87 21.08 1.23
CA PRO A 110 4.16 21.22 -0.21
C PRO A 110 5.64 21.25 -0.55
N ASP A 111 6.47 21.79 0.33
CA ASP A 111 7.93 21.87 0.17
C ASP A 111 8.62 20.51 0.36
N LEU A 112 7.98 19.57 1.03
CA LEU A 112 8.44 18.21 1.21
C LEU A 112 7.91 17.26 0.12
N GLU A 113 6.86 17.68 -0.59
CA GLU A 113 6.30 16.93 -1.68
C GLU A 113 7.19 17.09 -2.91
N TRP A 114 7.64 15.97 -3.46
CA TRP A 114 8.47 15.96 -4.65
C TRP A 114 9.78 16.71 -4.56
N GLY A 115 10.73 16.11 -4.04
CA GLY A 115 12.16 16.24 -4.37
C GLY A 115 12.67 17.43 -5.16
N SER A 116 11.81 18.25 -5.65
CA SER A 116 12.20 19.35 -6.49
C SER A 116 12.96 20.41 -5.75
N LYS A 117 12.85 20.52 -4.43
CA LYS A 117 13.56 21.56 -3.65
C LYS A 117 13.71 21.24 -2.15
N GLY A 118 13.27 20.08 -1.68
CA GLY A 118 13.50 19.66 -0.30
C GLY A 118 14.94 19.17 -0.07
N PRO A 119 15.38 19.04 1.18
CA PRO A 119 16.68 18.50 1.47
C PRO A 119 16.77 17.07 0.90
N HIS A 120 17.63 16.91 -0.08
CA HIS A 120 17.97 15.58 -0.60
C HIS A 120 18.80 14.88 0.47
N ILE A 121 18.25 13.82 1.05
CA ILE A 121 19.03 12.97 1.95
C ILE A 121 19.60 11.85 1.12
N ILE A 122 20.90 11.70 1.18
CA ILE A 122 21.62 10.57 0.60
C ILE A 122 21.43 9.42 1.58
N ASP A 123 20.88 8.30 1.11
CA ASP A 123 20.78 7.08 1.92
C ASP A 123 22.14 6.39 2.07
N ASP A 124 22.16 5.33 2.89
CA ASP A 124 23.37 4.53 3.17
C ASP A 124 23.98 3.88 1.90
N TYR A 125 23.29 3.94 0.77
CA TYR A 125 23.73 3.42 -0.53
C TYR A 125 24.09 4.53 -1.52
N GLY A 126 24.17 5.79 -1.07
CA GLY A 126 24.52 6.92 -1.91
C GLY A 126 23.39 7.42 -2.83
N LYS A 127 22.15 6.94 -2.65
CA LYS A 127 20.99 7.39 -3.44
C LYS A 127 20.27 8.55 -2.79
N LEU A 128 19.88 9.53 -3.62
CA LEU A 128 19.04 10.64 -3.20
C LEU A 128 17.64 10.14 -2.84
N LYS A 129 17.24 10.32 -1.57
CA LYS A 129 15.86 10.15 -1.14
C LYS A 129 15.15 11.49 -1.13
N SER A 130 13.96 11.53 -1.69
CA SER A 130 13.11 12.71 -1.56
C SER A 130 12.61 12.86 -0.13
N GLY A 131 12.54 14.10 0.38
CA GLY A 131 12.10 14.39 1.76
C GLY A 131 10.71 13.83 2.07
N HIS A 132 9.81 13.76 1.08
CA HIS A 132 8.46 13.24 1.28
C HIS A 132 8.41 11.73 1.65
N GLN A 133 9.36 10.91 1.19
CA GLN A 133 9.39 9.50 1.59
C GLN A 133 9.78 9.31 3.04
N ILE A 134 10.62 10.22 3.55
CA ILE A 134 10.96 10.26 4.97
C ILE A 134 9.73 10.61 5.79
N GLU A 135 8.96 11.62 5.37
CA GLU A 135 7.72 12.00 6.04
C GLU A 135 6.67 10.88 6.04
N LEU A 136 6.53 10.15 4.91
CA LEU A 136 5.63 9.00 4.83
C LEU A 136 5.97 7.94 5.88
N ARG A 137 7.26 7.65 6.02
CA ARG A 137 7.75 6.67 6.97
C ARG A 137 7.66 7.19 8.40
N SER A 138 8.11 8.40 8.65
CA SER A 138 8.13 9.03 9.98
C SER A 138 6.73 9.10 10.58
N HIS A 139 5.71 9.41 9.77
CA HIS A 139 4.34 9.41 10.26
C HIS A 139 3.85 8.00 10.66
N ALA A 140 4.12 6.99 9.82
CA ALA A 140 3.75 5.63 10.16
C ALA A 140 4.47 5.15 11.44
N GLU A 141 5.74 5.47 11.60
CA GLU A 141 6.54 5.20 12.79
C GLU A 141 6.00 5.94 14.03
N TYR A 142 5.64 7.21 13.87
CA TYR A 142 5.03 7.99 14.94
C TYR A 142 3.71 7.37 15.42
N VAL A 143 2.83 6.98 14.50
CA VAL A 143 1.57 6.30 14.86
C VAL A 143 1.86 4.94 15.50
N ALA A 144 2.79 4.16 14.96
CA ALA A 144 3.16 2.87 15.52
C ALA A 144 3.64 2.99 16.98
N HIS A 145 4.45 4.01 17.27
CA HIS A 145 4.95 4.27 18.61
C HIS A 145 3.85 4.79 19.55
N THR A 146 3.11 5.82 19.15
CA THR A 146 2.11 6.47 20.02
C THR A 146 0.91 5.60 20.31
N GLU A 147 0.45 4.83 19.32
CA GLU A 147 -0.67 3.90 19.48
C GLU A 147 -0.23 2.51 19.96
N LYS A 148 1.07 2.28 20.14
CA LYS A 148 1.67 0.99 20.54
C LYS A 148 1.18 -0.15 19.65
N LEU A 149 1.39 0.00 18.34
CA LEU A 149 0.99 -1.00 17.37
C LEU A 149 1.86 -2.25 17.49
N ASP A 150 1.23 -3.42 17.51
CA ASP A 150 1.92 -4.70 17.46
C ASP A 150 2.52 -4.97 16.08
N ALA A 151 1.85 -4.50 15.02
CA ALA A 151 2.34 -4.58 13.66
C ALA A 151 1.82 -3.41 12.80
N TRP A 152 2.58 -3.08 11.75
CA TRP A 152 2.20 -2.13 10.73
C TRP A 152 2.38 -2.73 9.35
N PHE A 153 1.36 -2.58 8.50
CA PHE A 153 1.29 -3.17 7.17
C PHE A 153 1.39 -2.11 6.08
N CYS A 154 2.17 -2.43 5.04
CA CYS A 154 2.31 -1.60 3.84
C CYS A 154 2.09 -2.44 2.58
N GLY A 155 1.23 -1.95 1.67
CA GLY A 155 0.81 -2.62 0.44
C GLY A 155 1.75 -2.41 -0.74
N VAL A 156 3.07 -2.42 -0.52
CA VAL A 156 4.05 -2.36 -1.62
C VAL A 156 4.01 -3.66 -2.40
N THR A 157 3.74 -3.58 -3.70
CA THR A 157 3.72 -4.72 -4.62
C THR A 157 5.04 -4.88 -5.36
N GLN A 158 5.24 -6.06 -5.93
CA GLN A 158 6.32 -6.30 -6.88
C GLN A 158 6.09 -5.47 -8.15
N ASN A 159 7.14 -4.90 -8.71
CA ASN A 159 7.05 -4.26 -10.02
C ASN A 159 6.76 -5.30 -11.10
N PRO A 160 6.04 -4.94 -12.17
CA PRO A 160 5.91 -5.78 -13.34
C PRO A 160 7.27 -6.01 -14.02
N ASP A 161 7.33 -6.94 -14.98
CA ASP A 161 8.55 -7.28 -15.69
C ASP A 161 9.11 -6.08 -16.48
N LYS A 162 10.43 -6.07 -16.73
CA LYS A 162 11.17 -4.95 -17.34
C LYS A 162 10.62 -4.45 -18.67
N GLU A 163 10.01 -5.34 -19.44
CA GLU A 163 9.41 -5.04 -20.75
C GLU A 163 8.22 -4.06 -20.66
N PHE A 164 7.73 -3.81 -19.45
CA PHE A 164 6.52 -3.00 -19.25
C PHE A 164 6.76 -1.49 -19.34
N ASP A 165 7.87 -0.99 -18.80
CA ASP A 165 8.22 0.44 -18.81
C ASP A 165 9.73 0.63 -18.58
N GLU A 166 10.42 1.35 -19.47
CA GLU A 166 11.86 1.68 -19.35
C GLU A 166 12.20 2.38 -18.03
N ARG A 167 11.23 3.11 -17.45
CA ARG A 167 11.38 3.76 -16.12
C ARG A 167 11.46 2.77 -14.97
N LEU A 168 11.15 1.51 -15.18
CA LEU A 168 11.29 0.44 -14.18
C LEU A 168 12.71 0.04 -13.89
N ALA A 169 13.64 0.32 -14.80
CA ALA A 169 15.06 -0.03 -14.65
C ALA A 169 15.62 0.45 -13.31
N ASP A 170 15.24 1.66 -12.86
CA ASP A 170 15.65 2.20 -11.56
C ASP A 170 15.03 1.49 -10.35
N ARG A 171 13.85 0.87 -10.51
CA ARG A 171 13.18 0.12 -9.46
C ARG A 171 13.63 -1.33 -9.35
N ASP A 172 13.99 -1.95 -10.46
CA ASP A 172 14.48 -3.32 -10.49
C ASP A 172 15.75 -3.50 -9.66
N VAL A 173 16.65 -2.52 -9.68
CA VAL A 173 17.86 -2.52 -8.84
C VAL A 173 17.49 -2.62 -7.35
N PHE A 174 16.34 -2.09 -6.96
CA PHE A 174 15.87 -2.16 -5.58
C PHE A 174 15.30 -3.55 -5.23
N ILE A 175 14.71 -4.26 -6.19
CA ILE A 175 14.13 -5.60 -5.97
C ILE A 175 15.19 -6.69 -6.12
N ASP A 176 16.03 -6.60 -7.13
CA ASP A 176 17.12 -7.57 -7.36
C ASP A 176 18.20 -7.50 -6.27
N SER A 177 18.48 -6.30 -5.74
CA SER A 177 19.40 -6.14 -4.60
C SER A 177 18.85 -6.69 -3.28
N LEU A 178 17.58 -6.99 -3.27
CA LEU A 178 16.93 -7.51 -2.10
C LEU A 178 16.98 -9.04 -1.98
N GLY A 179 17.65 -9.78 -2.88
CA GLY A 179 17.91 -11.24 -2.76
C GLY A 179 16.66 -12.09 -2.48
N ASP A 180 16.84 -13.28 -2.00
CA ASP A 180 15.82 -14.30 -1.80
C ASP A 180 14.49 -13.81 -1.16
N LYS A 181 13.40 -14.49 -1.54
CA LYS A 181 12.07 -14.39 -0.90
C LYS A 181 12.16 -14.86 0.55
N THR A 182 12.67 -14.02 1.44
CA THR A 182 12.87 -14.33 2.84
C THR A 182 11.74 -13.78 3.70
N LEU A 183 11.50 -14.42 4.84
CA LEU A 183 10.55 -13.92 5.85
C LEU A 183 10.86 -12.50 6.30
N ASP A 184 12.13 -12.12 6.38
CA ASP A 184 12.58 -10.79 6.81
C ASP A 184 12.04 -9.65 5.97
N ARG A 185 11.47 -9.98 4.80
CA ARG A 185 10.79 -9.00 3.95
C ARG A 185 9.30 -8.92 4.19
N LEU A 186 8.71 -10.08 4.48
CA LEU A 186 7.29 -10.15 4.80
C LEU A 186 7.03 -9.56 6.18
N ILE A 187 7.94 -9.79 7.13
CA ILE A 187 7.84 -9.35 8.51
C ILE A 187 9.23 -9.10 9.09
N LYS A 188 9.45 -7.92 9.66
CA LYS A 188 10.68 -7.62 10.40
C LYS A 188 10.39 -6.84 11.68
N PRO A 189 11.17 -7.04 12.75
CA PRO A 189 11.05 -6.23 13.97
C PRO A 189 11.20 -4.74 13.65
N HIS A 190 10.32 -3.92 14.21
CA HIS A 190 10.35 -2.48 14.03
C HIS A 190 9.67 -1.75 15.20
N MET A 191 10.39 -0.87 15.88
CA MET A 191 9.91 0.02 16.96
C MET A 191 9.02 -0.65 18.03
N GLY A 192 9.41 -1.83 18.49
CA GLY A 192 8.68 -2.59 19.50
C GLY A 192 7.54 -3.46 18.97
N GLY A 193 7.29 -3.44 17.65
CA GLY A 193 6.34 -4.29 16.93
C GLY A 193 6.97 -4.86 15.67
N TYR A 194 6.18 -4.96 14.61
CA TYR A 194 6.60 -5.51 13.32
C TYR A 194 6.20 -4.61 12.15
N ALA A 195 7.08 -4.48 11.16
CA ALA A 195 6.74 -3.96 9.85
C ALA A 195 6.48 -5.13 8.88
N CYS A 196 5.33 -5.12 8.21
CA CYS A 196 4.86 -6.23 7.38
C CYS A 196 4.56 -5.77 5.95
N HIS A 197 5.07 -6.53 4.97
CA HIS A 197 4.93 -6.22 3.54
C HIS A 197 4.44 -7.45 2.76
N PRO A 198 3.18 -7.89 2.95
CA PRO A 198 2.69 -9.16 2.38
C PRO A 198 2.68 -9.19 0.86
N PHE A 199 2.60 -8.04 0.19
CA PHE A 199 2.54 -7.95 -1.27
C PHE A 199 3.89 -7.77 -1.97
N THR A 200 5.01 -7.84 -1.27
CA THR A 200 6.36 -7.62 -1.86
C THR A 200 6.63 -8.49 -3.09
N TYR A 201 6.03 -9.68 -3.17
CA TYR A 201 6.20 -10.63 -4.28
C TYR A 201 4.94 -10.81 -5.12
N VAL A 202 3.99 -9.89 -5.02
CA VAL A 202 2.69 -9.95 -5.67
C VAL A 202 2.64 -8.91 -6.78
N LYS A 203 2.25 -9.31 -7.99
CA LYS A 203 2.03 -8.43 -9.13
C LYS A 203 0.59 -7.90 -9.15
N LYS A 204 0.33 -6.92 -10.01
CA LYS A 204 -0.94 -6.22 -10.08
C LYS A 204 -2.09 -7.09 -10.61
N ASP A 205 -1.80 -8.08 -11.47
CA ASP A 205 -2.77 -9.05 -11.98
C ASP A 205 -3.41 -9.86 -10.84
N TRP A 206 -2.60 -10.40 -9.93
CA TRP A 206 -3.10 -11.08 -8.73
C TRP A 206 -3.97 -10.14 -7.87
N ILE A 207 -3.53 -8.89 -7.68
CA ILE A 207 -4.31 -7.90 -6.92
C ILE A 207 -5.72 -7.73 -7.52
N VAL A 208 -5.80 -7.52 -8.84
CA VAL A 208 -7.09 -7.33 -9.53
C VAL A 208 -7.92 -8.61 -9.51
N ALA A 209 -7.28 -9.78 -9.69
CA ALA A 209 -7.96 -11.07 -9.61
C ALA A 209 -8.65 -11.27 -8.23
N GLN A 210 -8.00 -10.82 -7.13
CA GLN A 210 -8.63 -10.92 -5.80
C GLN A 210 -9.87 -10.01 -5.67
N TYR A 211 -9.88 -8.80 -6.24
CA TYR A 211 -11.09 -7.97 -6.26
C TYR A 211 -12.26 -8.67 -6.96
N LYS A 212 -11.99 -9.28 -8.12
CA LYS A 212 -12.99 -10.07 -8.86
C LYS A 212 -13.46 -11.29 -8.05
N LYS A 213 -12.53 -12.06 -7.51
CA LYS A 213 -12.80 -13.28 -6.75
C LYS A 213 -13.61 -13.03 -5.48
N LEU A 214 -13.35 -11.93 -4.81
CA LEU A 214 -14.06 -11.52 -3.59
C LEU A 214 -15.38 -10.80 -3.87
N GLY A 215 -15.65 -10.44 -5.13
CA GLY A 215 -16.86 -9.70 -5.52
C GLY A 215 -16.92 -8.28 -5.00
N ILE A 216 -15.76 -7.64 -4.78
CA ILE A 216 -15.64 -6.28 -4.22
C ILE A 216 -15.22 -5.24 -5.28
N MET A 217 -15.79 -5.33 -6.47
CA MET A 217 -15.49 -4.39 -7.54
C MET A 217 -15.99 -2.98 -7.24
N ASP A 218 -16.96 -2.82 -6.37
CA ASP A 218 -17.39 -1.53 -5.83
C ASP A 218 -16.26 -0.81 -5.06
N LEU A 219 -15.47 -1.56 -4.27
CA LEU A 219 -14.27 -1.03 -3.64
C LEU A 219 -13.17 -0.73 -4.68
N PHE A 220 -13.01 -1.59 -5.70
CA PHE A 220 -12.06 -1.33 -6.78
C PHE A 220 -12.31 0.03 -7.44
N ASP A 221 -13.56 0.36 -7.72
CA ASP A 221 -13.99 1.61 -8.36
C ASP A 221 -13.74 2.84 -7.46
N LEU A 222 -13.75 2.70 -6.14
CA LEU A 222 -13.38 3.76 -5.20
C LEU A 222 -11.87 4.02 -5.16
N THR A 223 -11.03 3.07 -5.65
CA THR A 223 -9.58 3.22 -5.59
C THR A 223 -9.02 4.00 -6.77
N ARG A 224 -7.90 4.69 -6.52
CA ARG A 224 -7.19 5.45 -7.54
C ARG A 224 -5.69 5.17 -7.49
N SER A 225 -5.14 4.72 -8.61
CA SER A 225 -3.69 4.49 -8.75
C SER A 225 -2.98 5.63 -9.49
N CYS A 226 -3.69 6.46 -10.26
CA CYS A 226 -3.09 7.54 -11.04
C CYS A 226 -2.31 8.52 -10.17
N GLU A 227 -1.04 8.74 -10.54
CA GLU A 227 -0.15 9.73 -9.94
C GLU A 227 0.20 10.87 -10.92
N GLY A 228 -0.52 10.97 -12.04
CA GLY A 228 -0.39 12.10 -12.94
C GLY A 228 -0.86 13.40 -12.28
N ASP A 229 -0.27 14.49 -12.69
CA ASP A 229 -0.57 15.84 -12.21
C ASP A 229 -0.71 16.85 -13.35
N ALA A 230 -1.11 18.07 -13.00
CA ALA A 230 -1.32 19.15 -13.95
C ALA A 230 -0.02 19.65 -14.60
N ASP A 231 1.12 19.50 -13.95
CA ASP A 231 2.42 19.94 -14.50
C ASP A 231 2.90 18.98 -15.61
N ILE A 232 2.64 17.66 -15.43
CA ILE A 232 3.08 16.63 -16.39
C ILE A 232 2.04 16.39 -17.50
N TYR A 233 0.73 16.48 -17.15
CA TYR A 233 -0.39 16.18 -18.05
C TYR A 233 -1.43 17.31 -18.01
N PRO A 234 -1.06 18.55 -18.42
CA PRO A 234 -1.96 19.70 -18.36
C PRO A 234 -3.21 19.51 -19.24
N GLU A 235 -3.12 18.73 -20.30
CA GLU A 235 -4.25 18.40 -21.17
C GLU A 235 -5.34 17.57 -20.48
N VAL A 236 -4.97 16.83 -19.41
CA VAL A 236 -5.90 15.98 -18.64
C VAL A 236 -6.41 16.72 -17.41
N PHE A 237 -5.54 17.40 -16.70
CA PHE A 237 -5.84 17.96 -15.38
C PHE A 237 -6.07 19.48 -15.41
N GLY A 238 -5.70 20.16 -16.51
CA GLY A 238 -5.79 21.62 -16.58
C GLY A 238 -5.02 22.29 -15.46
N ASN A 239 -5.70 23.13 -14.67
CA ASN A 239 -5.15 23.82 -13.51
C ASN A 239 -5.55 23.15 -12.18
N LEU A 240 -5.90 21.86 -12.21
CA LEU A 240 -6.33 21.16 -11.01
C LEU A 240 -5.17 20.96 -10.04
N ASP A 241 -5.30 21.56 -8.87
CA ASP A 241 -4.38 21.41 -7.74
C ASP A 241 -5.16 21.30 -6.42
N TYR A 242 -4.47 21.28 -5.29
CA TYR A 242 -5.11 21.19 -3.98
C TYR A 242 -5.98 22.39 -3.61
N LYS A 243 -5.81 23.56 -4.26
CA LYS A 243 -6.59 24.78 -4.03
C LYS A 243 -7.87 24.80 -4.84
N THR A 244 -7.81 24.21 -6.04
CA THR A 244 -8.92 24.19 -7.00
C THR A 244 -9.75 22.91 -6.93
N TYR A 245 -9.22 21.85 -6.29
CA TYR A 245 -9.94 20.59 -6.13
C TYR A 245 -11.09 20.72 -5.12
N VAL A 246 -12.26 20.36 -5.57
CA VAL A 246 -13.45 20.23 -4.72
C VAL A 246 -13.58 18.76 -4.27
N PRO A 247 -13.55 18.46 -2.96
CA PRO A 247 -13.71 17.10 -2.47
C PRO A 247 -14.97 16.42 -3.03
N GLY A 248 -14.80 15.18 -3.51
CA GLY A 248 -15.88 14.42 -4.15
C GLY A 248 -16.11 14.74 -5.63
N SER A 249 -15.42 15.74 -6.21
CA SER A 249 -15.48 15.97 -7.66
C SER A 249 -14.85 14.82 -8.43
N PRO A 250 -15.43 14.43 -9.58
CA PRO A 250 -14.80 13.49 -10.50
C PRO A 250 -13.45 14.02 -10.96
N VAL A 251 -12.41 13.21 -10.83
CA VAL A 251 -11.07 13.56 -11.33
C VAL A 251 -10.65 12.54 -12.38
N PRO A 252 -10.31 12.98 -13.61
CA PRO A 252 -9.89 12.07 -14.67
C PRO A 252 -8.57 11.37 -14.29
N THR A 253 -8.37 10.16 -14.81
CA THR A 253 -7.06 9.50 -14.78
C THR A 253 -6.28 9.88 -16.04
N CYS A 254 -4.95 10.04 -15.94
CA CYS A 254 -4.17 10.42 -17.12
C CYS A 254 -4.04 9.29 -18.16
N GLY A 255 -4.22 8.03 -17.75
CA GLY A 255 -4.02 6.86 -18.62
C GLY A 255 -2.57 6.62 -19.07
N LYS A 256 -1.65 7.53 -18.75
CA LYS A 256 -0.28 7.57 -19.31
C LYS A 256 0.80 7.29 -18.27
N CYS A 257 0.58 7.64 -17.00
CA CYS A 257 1.57 7.41 -15.96
C CYS A 257 1.76 5.91 -15.69
N PHE A 258 2.92 5.56 -15.14
CA PHE A 258 3.25 4.18 -14.80
C PHE A 258 2.11 3.46 -14.06
N TRP A 259 1.55 4.06 -13.03
CA TRP A 259 0.51 3.43 -12.21
C TRP A 259 -0.84 3.26 -12.94
N CYS A 260 -1.16 4.12 -13.90
CA CYS A 260 -2.33 3.91 -14.78
C CYS A 260 -2.10 2.68 -15.66
N LYS A 261 -0.95 2.60 -16.32
CA LYS A 261 -0.59 1.47 -17.18
C LYS A 261 -0.50 0.15 -16.40
N GLU A 262 0.10 0.19 -15.21
CA GLU A 262 0.19 -0.98 -14.34
C GLU A 262 -1.20 -1.49 -13.91
N ARG A 263 -2.12 -0.57 -13.56
CA ARG A 263 -3.51 -0.93 -13.25
C ARG A 263 -4.22 -1.55 -14.46
N GLU A 264 -4.08 -0.95 -15.62
CA GLU A 264 -4.65 -1.45 -16.89
C GLU A 264 -4.09 -2.84 -17.23
N TRP A 265 -2.77 -3.02 -17.13
CA TRP A 265 -2.13 -4.32 -17.29
C TRP A 265 -2.67 -5.35 -16.29
N GLY A 266 -2.82 -5.00 -15.03
CA GLY A 266 -3.40 -5.86 -14.01
C GLY A 266 -4.81 -6.30 -14.35
N VAL A 267 -5.66 -5.39 -14.84
CA VAL A 267 -7.02 -5.70 -15.29
C VAL A 267 -7.01 -6.68 -16.47
N ALA A 268 -6.15 -6.42 -17.47
CA ALA A 268 -6.06 -7.25 -18.69
C ALA A 268 -5.52 -8.67 -18.44
N ASN A 269 -4.76 -8.87 -17.35
CA ASN A 269 -4.11 -10.15 -17.06
C ASN A 269 -4.72 -10.93 -15.88
N SER A 270 -5.64 -10.32 -15.14
CA SER A 270 -6.22 -10.90 -13.91
C SER A 270 -7.07 -12.16 -14.12
N ASP A 271 -7.49 -12.47 -15.34
CA ASP A 271 -8.27 -13.69 -15.65
C ASP A 271 -7.37 -14.88 -16.01
N LYS A 272 -6.03 -14.72 -15.98
CA LYS A 272 -5.05 -15.78 -16.28
C LYS A 272 -4.61 -16.54 -15.02
N GLU A 273 -5.01 -16.09 -13.87
CA GLU A 273 -4.82 -16.71 -12.56
C GLU A 273 -6.14 -17.37 -12.07
#